data_2b82dc157a787f53cdf7d514d153cd22
#
_entry.id   2b82dc157a787f53cdf7d514d153cd22
#
_cell.length_a   1.000
_cell.length_b   1.000
_cell.length_c   1.000
_cell.angle_alpha   90.00
_cell.angle_beta   90.00
_cell.angle_gamma   90.00
#
_symmetry.space_group_name_H-M   'P 1'
#
loop_
_entity.id
_entity.type
_entity.pdbx_description
1 polymer ?
#
loop_
_entity_poly.entity_id
_entity_poly.type
_entity_poly.pdbx_seq_one_letter_code
_entity_poly.pdbx_strand_id
1 'polypeptide(L)'
;MDPFRRDRNKRRRDPFGFDDDFFRDFFDDDVFEEFRRMAEEMMRMFSNATPGKPVIHGYKVYFGPDGRLRIEDFGNKPIRTQGGEPMISEEREPLTDVIEGENEVSVTVEIPGVEKEDIDLRVTEENLEIKVDTPQRKYHKNVELPCEVKPKTTKATYKNGILDIVIERKEKKKRDDTGYKVDIQ
;
A
#
# COMPACT_ATOMS: atom_id res chain seq x y z
N MET A 1 48.79 20.72 21.67
CA MET A 1 47.93 19.52 21.44
C MET A 1 46.53 19.88 21.93
N ASP A 2 45.63 20.15 21.02
CA ASP A 2 44.27 20.63 21.33
C ASP A 2 43.34 19.41 21.53
N PRO A 3 42.79 19.15 22.72
CA PRO A 3 41.98 17.98 23.02
C PRO A 3 40.53 18.07 22.51
N PHE A 4 40.14 19.13 21.75
CA PHE A 4 38.78 19.37 21.31
C PHE A 4 38.58 19.27 19.78
N ARG A 5 39.47 18.61 19.04
CA ARG A 5 39.17 18.26 17.65
C ARG A 5 38.04 17.20 17.60
N ARG A 6 36.79 17.69 17.64
CA ARG A 6 35.64 16.88 17.35
C ARG A 6 35.73 16.38 15.90
N ASP A 7 35.89 15.09 15.76
CA ASP A 7 35.81 14.37 14.52
C ASP A 7 34.45 14.66 13.87
N ARG A 8 34.44 15.45 12.78
CA ARG A 8 33.23 15.84 12.04
C ARG A 8 32.69 14.68 11.15
N ASN A 9 33.23 13.50 11.30
CA ASN A 9 32.87 12.33 10.49
C ASN A 9 32.04 11.31 11.30
N LYS A 10 31.29 11.74 12.31
CA LYS A 10 30.21 10.92 12.85
C LYS A 10 29.09 10.93 11.82
N ARG A 11 29.08 9.88 10.97
CA ARG A 11 27.92 9.45 10.16
C ARG A 11 26.70 9.59 11.05
N ARG A 12 25.70 10.36 10.59
CA ARG A 12 24.40 10.42 11.24
C ARG A 12 23.89 8.99 11.24
N ARG A 13 23.87 8.35 12.38
CA ARG A 13 23.19 7.06 12.53
C ARG A 13 21.73 7.32 12.26
N ASP A 14 21.20 6.65 11.25
CA ASP A 14 19.78 6.55 11.00
C ASP A 14 19.12 6.11 12.32
N PRO A 15 18.02 6.75 12.76
CA PRO A 15 17.31 6.40 13.97
C PRO A 15 16.84 4.95 14.01
N PHE A 16 16.77 4.27 12.86
CA PHE A 16 16.41 2.85 12.74
C PHE A 16 17.61 1.89 12.71
N GLY A 17 18.85 2.40 12.75
CA GLY A 17 20.06 1.57 12.83
C GLY A 17 20.37 0.75 11.59
N PHE A 18 19.73 1.03 10.45
CA PHE A 18 20.06 0.41 9.18
C PHE A 18 21.35 1.00 8.61
N ASP A 19 22.23 0.12 8.09
CA ASP A 19 23.45 0.54 7.42
C ASP A 19 23.06 1.04 6.02
N ASP A 20 23.31 2.34 5.74
CA ASP A 20 22.99 2.97 4.45
C ASP A 20 23.57 2.19 3.27
N ASP A 21 24.71 1.50 3.47
CA ASP A 21 25.39 0.74 2.46
C ASP A 21 24.65 -0.57 2.11
N PHE A 22 23.96 -1.22 3.07
CA PHE A 22 23.20 -2.46 2.84
C PHE A 22 21.97 -2.23 1.93
N PHE A 23 21.24 -1.14 2.16
CA PHE A 23 20.06 -0.83 1.36
C PHE A 23 20.42 -0.31 -0.05
N ARG A 24 21.53 0.40 -0.17
CA ARG A 24 22.03 0.93 -1.44
C ARG A 24 22.45 -0.15 -2.42
N ASP A 25 22.99 -1.25 -1.90
CA ASP A 25 23.39 -2.41 -2.73
C ASP A 25 22.18 -3.26 -3.16
N PHE A 26 21.03 -3.13 -2.46
CA PHE A 26 19.86 -3.96 -2.70
C PHE A 26 18.75 -3.23 -3.48
N PHE A 27 18.67 -1.91 -3.37
CA PHE A 27 17.67 -1.08 -4.04
C PHE A 27 18.34 -0.04 -4.92
N ASP A 28 17.71 0.23 -6.06
CA ASP A 28 18.07 1.36 -6.93
C ASP A 28 17.98 2.68 -6.14
N ASP A 29 18.83 3.68 -6.48
CA ASP A 29 18.93 4.96 -5.77
C ASP A 29 17.55 5.65 -5.63
N ASP A 30 16.67 5.54 -6.63
CA ASP A 30 15.32 6.10 -6.62
C ASP A 30 14.43 5.47 -5.53
N VAL A 31 14.53 4.16 -5.33
CA VAL A 31 13.76 3.42 -4.31
C VAL A 31 14.25 3.76 -2.90
N PHE A 32 15.57 3.93 -2.74
CA PHE A 32 16.16 4.32 -1.46
C PHE A 32 15.71 5.74 -1.04
N GLU A 33 15.68 6.67 -1.97
CA GLU A 33 15.20 8.04 -1.72
C GLU A 33 13.71 8.07 -1.36
N GLU A 34 12.91 7.23 -1.98
CA GLU A 34 11.48 7.09 -1.66
C GLU A 34 11.27 6.50 -0.26
N PHE A 35 12.03 5.47 0.10
CA PHE A 35 11.99 4.89 1.45
C PHE A 35 12.42 5.90 2.53
N ARG A 36 13.46 6.71 2.26
CA ARG A 36 13.90 7.76 3.17
C ARG A 36 12.83 8.83 3.36
N ARG A 37 12.13 9.23 2.28
CA ARG A 37 11.01 10.18 2.34
C ARG A 37 9.87 9.63 3.20
N MET A 38 9.52 8.36 3.02
CA MET A 38 8.51 7.68 3.84
C MET A 38 8.89 7.66 5.33
N ALA A 39 10.14 7.36 5.65
CA ALA A 39 10.62 7.36 7.03
C ALA A 39 10.53 8.76 7.67
N GLU A 40 10.88 9.81 6.92
CA GLU A 40 10.74 11.19 7.37
C GLU A 40 9.27 11.60 7.58
N GLU A 41 8.36 11.20 6.70
CA GLU A 41 6.92 11.42 6.85
C GLU A 41 6.36 10.71 8.09
N MET A 42 6.74 9.47 8.29
CA MET A 42 6.36 8.71 9.48
C MET A 42 6.81 9.40 10.75
N MET A 43 8.06 9.88 10.81
CA MET A 43 8.56 10.63 11.97
C MET A 43 7.80 11.94 12.20
N ARG A 44 7.42 12.65 11.15
CA ARG A 44 6.57 13.85 11.25
C ARG A 44 5.18 13.54 11.78
N MET A 45 4.58 12.42 11.35
CA MET A 45 3.28 11.98 11.87
C MET A 45 3.34 11.69 13.37
N PHE A 46 4.38 10.98 13.83
CA PHE A 46 4.56 10.71 15.25
C PHE A 46 4.74 11.99 16.08
N SER A 47 5.48 12.97 15.57
CA SER A 47 5.68 14.24 16.29
C SER A 47 4.40 15.07 16.42
N ASN A 48 3.43 14.89 15.52
CA ASN A 48 2.16 15.60 15.47
C ASN A 48 0.97 14.76 15.96
N ALA A 49 1.22 13.56 16.47
CA ALA A 49 0.17 12.66 16.96
C ALA A 49 -0.54 13.28 18.19
N THR A 50 -1.87 13.33 18.12
CA THR A 50 -2.69 13.78 19.23
C THR A 50 -2.78 12.68 20.30
N PRO A 51 -2.49 12.96 21.58
CA PRO A 51 -2.64 11.98 22.65
C PRO A 51 -4.06 11.37 22.66
N GLY A 52 -4.14 10.03 22.75
CA GLY A 52 -5.41 9.31 22.82
C GLY A 52 -6.06 8.97 21.46
N LYS A 53 -5.51 9.45 20.33
CA LYS A 53 -5.95 9.02 18.99
C LYS A 53 -4.91 8.05 18.41
N PRO A 54 -5.28 6.78 18.13
CA PRO A 54 -4.36 5.83 17.53
C PRO A 54 -4.04 6.23 16.08
N VAL A 55 -2.76 6.27 15.75
CA VAL A 55 -2.27 6.43 14.37
C VAL A 55 -1.79 5.07 13.90
N ILE A 56 -2.35 4.65 12.78
CA ILE A 56 -1.92 3.44 12.06
C ILE A 56 -1.44 3.88 10.70
N HIS A 57 -0.20 3.61 10.38
CA HIS A 57 0.37 3.88 9.06
C HIS A 57 1.39 2.80 8.73
N GLY A 58 1.35 2.30 7.53
CA GLY A 58 2.26 1.27 7.08
C GLY A 58 2.44 1.31 5.57
N TYR A 59 3.44 0.56 5.10
CA TYR A 59 3.78 0.44 3.69
C TYR A 59 3.79 -1.02 3.27
N LYS A 60 3.26 -1.29 2.10
CA LYS A 60 3.37 -2.56 1.39
C LYS A 60 4.37 -2.37 0.25
N VAL A 61 5.40 -3.21 0.20
CA VAL A 61 6.44 -3.18 -0.82
C VAL A 61 6.37 -4.48 -1.61
N TYR A 62 6.23 -4.40 -2.93
CA TYR A 62 6.12 -5.58 -3.79
C TYR A 62 6.62 -5.29 -5.21
N PHE A 63 6.96 -6.35 -5.95
CA PHE A 63 7.29 -6.22 -7.35
C PHE A 63 6.03 -6.33 -8.21
N GLY A 64 5.80 -5.31 -9.05
CA GLY A 64 4.72 -5.34 -10.02
C GLY A 64 4.94 -6.38 -11.12
N PRO A 65 3.94 -6.66 -11.96
CA PRO A 65 4.06 -7.59 -13.10
C PRO A 65 5.13 -7.18 -14.12
N ASP A 66 5.47 -5.90 -14.15
CA ASP A 66 6.53 -5.29 -14.95
C ASP A 66 7.94 -5.43 -14.34
N GLY A 67 8.05 -6.14 -13.19
CA GLY A 67 9.28 -6.32 -12.43
C GLY A 67 9.75 -5.07 -11.67
N ARG A 68 8.97 -3.98 -11.68
CA ARG A 68 9.30 -2.76 -10.94
C ARG A 68 8.83 -2.85 -9.50
N LEU A 69 9.63 -2.33 -8.59
CA LEU A 69 9.26 -2.19 -7.20
C LEU A 69 8.13 -1.16 -7.09
N ARG A 70 7.09 -1.54 -6.35
CA ARG A 70 5.95 -0.69 -6.02
C ARG A 70 5.81 -0.58 -4.52
N ILE A 71 5.48 0.63 -4.08
CA ILE A 71 5.27 0.94 -2.68
C ILE A 71 3.87 1.52 -2.56
N GLU A 72 3.06 0.92 -1.72
CA GLU A 72 1.71 1.39 -1.39
C GLU A 72 1.64 1.67 0.09
N ASP A 73 1.05 2.80 0.46
CA ASP A 73 0.78 3.15 1.85
C ASP A 73 -0.64 2.74 2.27
N PHE A 74 -0.81 2.45 3.54
CA PHE A 74 -2.11 2.16 4.14
C PHE A 74 -2.22 2.75 5.55
N GLY A 75 -3.45 2.93 6.03
CA GLY A 75 -3.71 3.47 7.36
C GLY A 75 -4.23 4.90 7.35
N ASN A 76 -3.93 5.66 8.39
CA ASN A 76 -4.38 7.05 8.50
C ASN A 76 -3.49 7.97 7.66
N LYS A 77 -4.10 8.74 6.75
CA LYS A 77 -3.36 9.74 5.96
C LYS A 77 -3.31 11.10 6.67
N PRO A 78 -2.18 11.81 6.59
CA PRO A 78 -2.13 13.19 7.02
C PRO A 78 -2.93 14.05 6.05
N ILE A 79 -3.88 14.84 6.58
CA ILE A 79 -4.60 15.87 5.82
C ILE A 79 -4.07 17.25 6.20
N ARG A 80 -3.87 18.11 5.19
CA ARG A 80 -3.52 19.51 5.43
C ARG A 80 -4.80 20.30 5.66
N THR A 81 -4.92 20.89 6.84
CA THR A 81 -5.99 21.88 7.10
C THR A 81 -5.66 23.20 6.43
N GLN A 82 -6.66 24.07 6.23
CA GLN A 82 -6.48 25.42 5.68
C GLN A 82 -5.52 26.30 6.51
N GLY A 83 -5.22 25.93 7.77
CA GLY A 83 -4.25 26.58 8.64
C GLY A 83 -2.82 26.06 8.53
N GLY A 84 -2.56 25.07 7.67
CA GLY A 84 -1.21 24.53 7.42
C GLY A 84 -0.72 23.49 8.44
N GLU A 85 -1.45 23.25 9.52
CA GLU A 85 -1.10 22.20 10.48
C GLU A 85 -1.56 20.81 9.95
N PRO A 86 -0.71 19.80 9.93
CA PRO A 86 -1.10 18.47 9.54
C PRO A 86 -2.03 17.86 10.59
N MET A 87 -3.24 17.48 10.18
CA MET A 87 -4.14 16.65 10.98
C MET A 87 -4.17 15.23 10.44
N ILE A 88 -4.33 14.27 11.34
CA ILE A 88 -4.47 12.87 10.97
C ILE A 88 -5.94 12.61 10.66
N SER A 89 -6.22 12.07 9.48
CA SER A 89 -7.57 11.68 9.09
C SER A 89 -8.12 10.59 9.99
N GLU A 90 -9.39 10.68 10.34
CA GLU A 90 -10.11 9.54 10.97
C GLU A 90 -10.40 8.43 9.96
N GLU A 91 -10.44 8.78 8.69
CA GLU A 91 -10.56 7.84 7.57
C GLU A 91 -9.22 7.13 7.35
N ARG A 92 -9.30 5.82 7.16
CA ARG A 92 -8.15 4.95 6.97
C ARG A 92 -8.19 4.34 5.58
N GLU A 93 -7.05 4.26 4.93
CA GLU A 93 -6.90 3.37 3.80
C GLU A 93 -6.68 1.94 4.30
N PRO A 94 -7.54 0.99 3.91
CA PRO A 94 -7.38 -0.40 4.30
C PRO A 94 -6.21 -1.05 3.55
N LEU A 95 -5.55 -2.01 4.20
CA LEU A 95 -4.60 -2.88 3.51
C LEU A 95 -5.35 -3.65 2.43
N THR A 96 -4.81 -3.61 1.22
CA THR A 96 -5.45 -4.18 0.04
C THR A 96 -4.44 -5.01 -0.74
N ASP A 97 -4.86 -6.18 -1.19
CA ASP A 97 -4.08 -7.03 -2.09
C ASP A 97 -4.87 -7.29 -3.37
N VAL A 98 -4.18 -7.20 -4.52
CA VAL A 98 -4.79 -7.38 -5.85
C VAL A 98 -4.01 -8.45 -6.60
N ILE A 99 -4.70 -9.51 -6.97
CA ILE A 99 -4.12 -10.64 -7.70
C ILE A 99 -4.78 -10.73 -9.08
N GLU A 100 -3.96 -10.59 -10.11
CA GLU A 100 -4.37 -10.76 -11.49
C GLU A 100 -4.27 -12.23 -11.91
N GLY A 101 -5.41 -12.92 -11.98
CA GLY A 101 -5.52 -14.28 -12.50
C GLY A 101 -5.64 -14.34 -14.03
N GLU A 102 -5.74 -15.54 -14.57
CA GLU A 102 -5.93 -15.77 -16.03
C GLU A 102 -7.31 -15.30 -16.52
N ASN A 103 -8.35 -15.54 -15.73
CA ASN A 103 -9.75 -15.27 -16.10
C ASN A 103 -10.41 -14.23 -15.21
N GLU A 104 -9.83 -13.91 -14.07
CA GLU A 104 -10.43 -13.09 -13.02
C GLU A 104 -9.38 -12.25 -12.32
N VAL A 105 -9.83 -11.17 -11.68
CA VAL A 105 -9.07 -10.36 -10.74
C VAL A 105 -9.66 -10.62 -9.37
N SER A 106 -8.79 -10.95 -8.40
CA SER A 106 -9.15 -11.12 -7.00
C SER A 106 -8.61 -9.94 -6.21
N VAL A 107 -9.45 -9.34 -5.36
CA VAL A 107 -9.08 -8.25 -4.48
C VAL A 107 -9.46 -8.62 -3.06
N THR A 108 -8.47 -8.61 -2.15
CA THR A 108 -8.66 -8.87 -0.72
C THR A 108 -8.40 -7.58 0.06
N VAL A 109 -9.32 -7.22 0.95
CA VAL A 109 -9.27 -5.95 1.70
C VAL A 109 -9.49 -6.18 3.18
N GLU A 110 -8.62 -5.62 4.03
CA GLU A 110 -8.73 -5.72 5.48
C GLU A 110 -9.50 -4.52 6.05
N ILE A 111 -10.75 -4.75 6.45
CA ILE A 111 -11.65 -3.74 7.04
C ILE A 111 -12.28 -4.25 8.35
N PRO A 112 -11.48 -4.50 9.39
CA PRO A 112 -11.98 -5.05 10.65
C PRO A 112 -12.87 -4.06 11.42
N GLY A 113 -13.83 -4.61 12.15
CA GLY A 113 -14.69 -3.85 13.08
C GLY A 113 -15.82 -3.11 12.40
N VAL A 114 -16.34 -3.66 11.30
CA VAL A 114 -17.53 -3.19 10.58
C VAL A 114 -18.46 -4.39 10.30
N GLU A 115 -19.71 -4.10 9.98
CA GLU A 115 -20.65 -5.10 9.50
C GLU A 115 -20.70 -5.04 7.96
N LYS A 116 -21.15 -6.14 7.33
CA LYS A 116 -21.20 -6.20 5.85
C LYS A 116 -22.14 -5.13 5.25
N GLU A 117 -23.16 -4.74 5.99
CA GLU A 117 -24.15 -3.73 5.62
C GLU A 117 -23.57 -2.31 5.61
N ASP A 118 -22.44 -2.08 6.27
CA ASP A 118 -21.73 -0.80 6.32
C ASP A 118 -20.83 -0.58 5.10
N ILE A 119 -20.62 -1.63 4.28
CA ILE A 119 -19.67 -1.61 3.17
C ILE A 119 -20.36 -1.17 1.89
N ASP A 120 -20.02 0.01 1.38
CA ASP A 120 -20.37 0.46 0.02
C ASP A 120 -19.24 0.07 -0.93
N LEU A 121 -19.54 -0.90 -1.82
CA LEU A 121 -18.62 -1.42 -2.82
C LEU A 121 -19.11 -1.03 -4.22
N ARG A 122 -18.28 -0.31 -4.96
CA ARG A 122 -18.55 0.09 -6.35
C ARG A 122 -17.46 -0.41 -7.28
N VAL A 123 -17.86 -0.97 -8.40
CA VAL A 123 -16.95 -1.53 -9.40
C VAL A 123 -17.26 -0.93 -10.75
N THR A 124 -16.22 -0.44 -11.42
CA THR A 124 -16.23 -0.05 -12.84
C THR A 124 -15.37 -1.03 -13.65
N GLU A 125 -15.18 -0.77 -14.94
CA GLU A 125 -14.32 -1.64 -15.78
C GLU A 125 -12.85 -1.58 -15.35
N GLU A 126 -12.38 -0.48 -14.76
CA GLU A 126 -10.97 -0.21 -14.46
C GLU A 126 -10.71 0.05 -12.97
N ASN A 127 -11.75 0.32 -12.18
CA ASN A 127 -11.59 0.75 -10.80
C ASN A 127 -12.59 0.05 -9.88
N LEU A 128 -12.16 -0.11 -8.63
CA LEU A 128 -12.96 -0.61 -7.53
C LEU A 128 -12.87 0.38 -6.37
N GLU A 129 -14.00 0.88 -5.90
CA GLU A 129 -14.08 1.79 -4.75
C GLU A 129 -14.73 1.06 -3.57
N ILE A 130 -14.09 1.16 -2.42
CA ILE A 130 -14.60 0.63 -1.15
C ILE A 130 -14.74 1.80 -0.20
N LYS A 131 -15.92 1.94 0.39
CA LYS A 131 -16.21 2.96 1.38
C LYS A 131 -16.97 2.39 2.57
N VAL A 132 -16.53 2.76 3.76
CA VAL A 132 -17.22 2.53 5.03
C VAL A 132 -17.24 3.84 5.80
N ASP A 133 -18.43 4.27 6.24
CA ASP A 133 -18.60 5.49 7.03
C ASP A 133 -19.53 5.21 8.21
N THR A 134 -18.96 4.68 9.29
CA THR A 134 -19.66 4.46 10.55
C THR A 134 -19.12 5.37 11.65
N PRO A 135 -19.84 5.55 12.77
CA PRO A 135 -19.33 6.33 13.89
C PRO A 135 -18.02 5.79 14.48
N GLN A 136 -17.78 4.48 14.37
CA GLN A 136 -16.63 3.79 14.97
C GLN A 136 -15.48 3.58 13.99
N ARG A 137 -15.78 3.44 12.69
CA ARG A 137 -14.81 3.11 11.66
C ARG A 137 -15.11 3.83 10.35
N LYS A 138 -14.08 4.38 9.76
CA LYS A 138 -14.14 4.99 8.43
C LYS A 138 -13.02 4.42 7.58
N TYR A 139 -13.39 3.82 6.47
CA TYR A 139 -12.44 3.31 5.48
C TYR A 139 -12.80 3.86 4.11
N HIS A 140 -11.76 4.18 3.33
CA HIS A 140 -11.93 4.54 1.94
C HIS A 140 -10.72 4.09 1.13
N LYS A 141 -10.95 3.37 0.06
CA LYS A 141 -9.91 2.98 -0.89
C LYS A 141 -10.48 3.00 -2.29
N ASN A 142 -9.71 3.58 -3.19
CA ASN A 142 -9.89 3.44 -4.63
C ASN A 142 -8.75 2.58 -5.16
N VAL A 143 -9.09 1.49 -5.83
CA VAL A 143 -8.16 0.50 -6.36
C VAL A 143 -8.23 0.54 -7.87
N GLU A 144 -7.14 0.89 -8.53
CA GLU A 144 -6.99 0.74 -9.98
C GLU A 144 -6.76 -0.74 -10.29
N LEU A 145 -7.59 -1.31 -11.15
CA LEU A 145 -7.50 -2.71 -11.51
C LEU A 145 -6.42 -2.94 -12.57
N PRO A 146 -5.69 -4.05 -12.52
CA PRO A 146 -4.57 -4.32 -13.44
C PRO A 146 -5.00 -4.59 -14.88
N CYS A 147 -6.30 -4.75 -15.11
CA CYS A 147 -6.91 -4.95 -16.44
C CYS A 147 -8.39 -4.64 -16.39
N GLU A 148 -9.00 -4.44 -17.55
CA GLU A 148 -10.45 -4.28 -17.67
C GLU A 148 -11.21 -5.53 -17.21
N VAL A 149 -12.22 -5.31 -16.38
CA VAL A 149 -13.08 -6.35 -15.82
C VAL A 149 -14.54 -6.19 -16.27
N LYS A 150 -15.36 -7.17 -15.94
CA LYS A 150 -16.82 -7.15 -16.16
C LYS A 150 -17.51 -6.83 -14.82
N PRO A 151 -17.91 -5.60 -14.51
CA PRO A 151 -18.44 -5.23 -13.19
C PRO A 151 -19.65 -6.07 -12.75
N LYS A 152 -20.49 -6.49 -13.69
CA LYS A 152 -21.69 -7.29 -13.40
C LYS A 152 -21.39 -8.71 -12.92
N THR A 153 -20.17 -9.19 -13.05
CA THR A 153 -19.74 -10.51 -12.60
C THR A 153 -19.16 -10.51 -11.20
N THR A 154 -19.07 -9.33 -10.58
CA THR A 154 -18.49 -9.16 -9.24
C THR A 154 -19.19 -10.04 -8.21
N LYS A 155 -18.39 -10.82 -7.49
CA LYS A 155 -18.79 -11.55 -6.30
C LYS A 155 -17.97 -11.05 -5.14
N ALA A 156 -18.64 -10.71 -4.03
CA ALA A 156 -17.98 -10.23 -2.83
C ALA A 156 -18.43 -11.03 -1.62
N THR A 157 -17.50 -11.38 -0.75
CA THR A 157 -17.77 -12.04 0.53
C THR A 157 -17.04 -11.30 1.63
N TYR A 158 -17.73 -11.08 2.75
CA TYR A 158 -17.14 -10.46 3.92
C TYR A 158 -17.20 -11.40 5.13
N LYS A 159 -16.04 -11.67 5.72
CA LYS A 159 -15.93 -12.54 6.89
C LYS A 159 -14.76 -12.15 7.77
N ASN A 160 -14.97 -12.05 9.08
CA ASN A 160 -13.90 -11.80 10.06
C ASN A 160 -13.03 -10.57 9.77
N GLY A 161 -13.61 -9.50 9.21
CA GLY A 161 -12.87 -8.29 8.87
C GLY A 161 -12.15 -8.33 7.52
N ILE A 162 -12.33 -9.40 6.75
CA ILE A 162 -11.76 -9.55 5.41
C ILE A 162 -12.89 -9.48 4.38
N LEU A 163 -12.73 -8.61 3.40
CA LEU A 163 -13.58 -8.50 2.21
C LEU A 163 -12.82 -9.09 1.03
N ASP A 164 -13.32 -10.22 0.53
CA ASP A 164 -12.80 -10.86 -0.68
C ASP A 164 -13.72 -10.56 -1.86
N ILE A 165 -13.14 -10.09 -2.95
CA ILE A 165 -13.85 -9.68 -4.16
C ILE A 165 -13.23 -10.41 -5.35
N VAL A 166 -14.07 -11.02 -6.19
CA VAL A 166 -13.64 -11.70 -7.42
C VAL A 166 -14.46 -11.14 -8.59
N ILE A 167 -13.76 -10.75 -9.66
CA ILE A 167 -14.38 -10.14 -10.85
C ILE A 167 -13.81 -10.78 -12.11
N GLU A 168 -14.64 -11.19 -13.05
CA GLU A 168 -14.17 -11.71 -14.33
C GLU A 168 -13.48 -10.62 -15.16
N ARG A 169 -12.38 -10.98 -15.78
CA ARG A 169 -11.70 -10.14 -16.77
C ARG A 169 -12.55 -9.98 -18.04
N LYS A 170 -12.46 -8.83 -18.67
CA LYS A 170 -13.08 -8.57 -19.96
C LYS A 170 -12.39 -9.39 -21.06
N GLU A 171 -11.05 -9.43 -21.03
CA GLU A 171 -10.23 -10.27 -21.89
C GLU A 171 -9.40 -11.25 -21.07
N LYS A 172 -9.32 -12.49 -21.53
CA LYS A 172 -8.49 -13.51 -20.89
C LYS A 172 -7.02 -13.20 -21.13
N LYS A 173 -6.19 -13.38 -20.10
CA LYS A 173 -4.74 -13.28 -20.25
C LYS A 173 -4.26 -14.37 -21.22
N LYS A 174 -3.64 -13.97 -22.33
CA LYS A 174 -3.03 -14.94 -23.24
C LYS A 174 -1.90 -15.64 -22.49
N ARG A 175 -1.94 -16.96 -22.41
CA ARG A 175 -0.79 -17.73 -21.94
C ARG A 175 0.34 -17.51 -22.93
N ASP A 176 1.46 -17.03 -22.45
CA ASP A 176 2.71 -17.07 -23.20
C ASP A 176 3.25 -18.51 -23.15
N ASP A 177 2.57 -19.37 -23.90
CA ASP A 177 2.91 -20.80 -24.00
C ASP A 177 4.06 -21.00 -25.01
N THR A 178 5.13 -20.22 -24.85
CA THR A 178 6.38 -20.43 -25.58
C THR A 178 7.22 -21.48 -24.86
N GLY A 179 6.69 -22.71 -24.83
CA GLY A 179 7.47 -23.88 -24.48
C GLY A 179 8.60 -24.07 -25.52
N TYR A 180 9.86 -23.89 -25.08
CA TYR A 180 11.01 -24.25 -25.92
C TYR A 180 11.17 -25.76 -25.97
N LYS A 181 11.17 -26.33 -27.18
CA LYS A 181 11.59 -27.71 -27.40
C LYS A 181 13.12 -27.79 -27.21
N VAL A 182 13.55 -28.47 -26.14
CA VAL A 182 14.98 -28.72 -25.90
C VAL A 182 15.34 -30.04 -26.58
N ASP A 183 16.27 -30.02 -27.55
CA ASP A 183 16.88 -31.21 -28.12
C ASP A 183 17.96 -31.73 -27.17
N ILE A 184 17.71 -32.93 -26.66
CA ILE A 184 18.67 -33.64 -25.79
C ILE A 184 19.70 -34.34 -26.70
N GLN A 185 20.98 -34.01 -26.53
CA GLN A 185 22.11 -34.70 -27.18
C GLN A 185 22.55 -35.91 -26.35
#